data_0ab4f5bd77d39d8f02e1181fc8c181a2
#
_entry.id   0ab4f5bd77d39d8f02e1181fc8c181a2
#
_cell.length_a   1.000
_cell.length_b   1.000
_cell.length_c   1.000
_cell.angle_alpha   90.00
_cell.angle_beta   90.00
_cell.angle_gamma   90.00
#
_symmetry.space_group_name_H-M   'P 1'
#
loop_
_entity.id
_entity.type
_entity.pdbx_description
1 polymer ?
#
loop_
_entity_poly.entity_id
_entity_poly.type
_entity_poly.pdbx_seq_one_letter_code
_entity_poly.pdbx_strand_id
1 'polypeptide(L)'
;MALYLSGDPEADAFLSQDPLALLIGMVLDQQVPLERAFSSPRDLRDRLGGQLDAGAIAAMDPGELAEVFSQRPALHRFPASNAGRVQQLCQIIVSDYGGDAASVWEGASSGTDLLRRVRALPGFGEQKAKIFVALLGKQLGVRPSGWQEVSKPFGDKGTHYSVADITSKESLLRVRAHKAEIKAAAKAKASTA
;
A
#
# COMPACT_ATOMS: atom_id res chain seq x y z
N MET A 1 7.47 -4.92 14.99
CA MET A 1 8.37 -3.82 14.57
C MET A 1 7.49 -2.83 13.84
N ALA A 2 7.52 -1.54 14.18
CA ALA A 2 6.71 -0.55 13.46
C ALA A 2 7.28 -0.32 12.04
N LEU A 3 6.39 -0.14 11.07
CA LEU A 3 6.76 0.29 9.72
C LEU A 3 7.37 1.69 9.77
N TYR A 4 8.09 2.08 8.72
CA TYR A 4 8.70 3.40 8.58
C TYR A 4 8.37 3.95 7.18
N LEU A 5 7.12 4.32 6.94
CA LEU A 5 6.62 4.68 5.59
C LEU A 5 6.07 6.10 5.53
N SER A 6 5.39 6.54 6.59
CA SER A 6 4.73 7.85 6.62
C SER A 6 5.64 8.98 7.12
N GLY A 7 6.71 8.65 7.83
CA GLY A 7 7.55 9.62 8.54
C GLY A 7 6.89 10.17 9.81
N ASP A 8 5.74 9.65 10.20
CA ASP A 8 5.00 9.96 11.41
C ASP A 8 4.85 8.68 12.24
N PRO A 9 5.41 8.61 13.47
CA PRO A 9 5.40 7.40 14.28
C PRO A 9 3.99 6.85 14.59
N GLU A 10 2.99 7.73 14.75
CA GLU A 10 1.62 7.31 15.04
C GLU A 10 0.96 6.69 13.80
N ALA A 11 1.16 7.31 12.64
CA ALA A 11 0.68 6.74 11.37
C ALA A 11 1.39 5.42 11.05
N ASP A 12 2.70 5.33 11.26
CA ASP A 12 3.47 4.10 11.04
C ASP A 12 3.06 2.97 12.01
N ALA A 13 2.77 3.30 13.28
CA ALA A 13 2.22 2.35 14.23
C ALA A 13 0.83 1.85 13.80
N PHE A 14 -0.03 2.75 13.33
CA PHE A 14 -1.35 2.42 12.82
C PHE A 14 -1.28 1.48 11.61
N LEU A 15 -0.45 1.79 10.62
CA LEU A 15 -0.23 0.93 9.45
C LEU A 15 0.28 -0.48 9.84
N SER A 16 1.02 -0.57 10.94
CA SER A 16 1.59 -1.83 11.42
C SER A 16 0.56 -2.72 12.13
N GLN A 17 -0.52 -2.13 12.64
CA GLN A 17 -1.54 -2.79 13.45
C GLN A 17 -2.83 -3.03 12.68
N ASP A 18 -3.13 -2.22 11.68
CA ASP A 18 -4.37 -2.26 10.92
C ASP A 18 -4.10 -2.70 9.47
N PRO A 19 -4.47 -3.96 9.12
CA PRO A 19 -4.33 -4.49 7.77
C PRO A 19 -5.04 -3.68 6.69
N LEU A 20 -6.22 -3.14 6.98
CA LEU A 20 -6.97 -2.31 6.03
C LEU A 20 -6.25 -0.97 5.79
N ALA A 21 -5.71 -0.36 6.84
CA ALA A 21 -4.91 0.86 6.71
C ALA A 21 -3.70 0.65 5.82
N LEU A 22 -3.00 -0.48 5.96
CA LEU A 22 -1.85 -0.82 5.12
C LEU A 22 -2.24 -1.00 3.64
N LEU A 23 -3.33 -1.70 3.35
CA LEU A 23 -3.86 -1.86 1.99
C LEU A 23 -4.25 -0.51 1.38
N ILE A 24 -4.94 0.34 2.14
CA ILE A 24 -5.32 1.69 1.69
C ILE A 24 -4.08 2.53 1.39
N GLY A 25 -3.07 2.53 2.27
CA GLY A 25 -1.80 3.22 2.04
C GLY A 25 -1.13 2.79 0.73
N MET A 26 -1.09 1.50 0.48
CA MET A 26 -0.56 0.94 -0.78
C MET A 26 -1.39 1.34 -2.01
N VAL A 27 -2.72 1.39 -1.90
CA VAL A 27 -3.59 1.88 -2.99
C VAL A 27 -3.28 3.33 -3.31
N LEU A 28 -3.09 4.16 -2.29
CA LEU A 28 -2.83 5.60 -2.42
C LEU A 28 -1.39 5.93 -2.84
N ASP A 29 -0.44 4.97 -2.74
CA ASP A 29 0.96 5.18 -3.13
C ASP A 29 1.12 5.22 -4.66
N GLN A 30 0.63 6.31 -5.25
CA GLN A 30 0.80 6.63 -6.66
C GLN A 30 0.64 8.14 -6.92
N GLN A 31 1.60 8.73 -7.62
CA GLN A 31 1.59 10.15 -8.01
C GLN A 31 1.48 11.15 -6.84
N VAL A 32 1.82 10.73 -5.64
CA VAL A 32 1.93 11.55 -4.43
C VAL A 32 3.22 11.18 -3.69
N PRO A 33 3.73 12.03 -2.80
CA PRO A 33 4.84 11.65 -1.91
C PRO A 33 4.48 10.43 -1.07
N LEU A 34 5.47 9.57 -0.84
CA LEU A 34 5.32 8.35 -0.04
C LEU A 34 4.68 8.64 1.31
N GLU A 35 5.19 9.66 2.00
CA GLU A 35 4.71 10.05 3.33
C GLU A 35 3.23 10.41 3.30
N ARG A 36 2.78 11.09 2.24
CA ARG A 36 1.35 11.42 2.11
C ARG A 36 0.49 10.18 1.89
N ALA A 37 0.93 9.27 1.03
CA ALA A 37 0.20 8.03 0.78
C ALA A 37 -0.01 7.21 2.06
N PHE A 38 1.03 7.11 2.90
CA PHE A 38 1.01 6.26 4.08
C PHE A 38 0.56 6.98 5.37
N SER A 39 0.46 8.31 5.41
CA SER A 39 -0.24 9.03 6.48
C SER A 39 -1.75 9.13 6.24
N SER A 40 -2.19 9.09 4.99
CA SER A 40 -3.61 9.26 4.61
C SER A 40 -4.57 8.24 5.23
N PRO A 41 -4.23 6.96 5.47
CA PRO A 41 -5.11 6.03 6.16
C PRO A 41 -5.47 6.47 7.58
N ARG A 42 -4.54 7.04 8.34
CA ARG A 42 -4.82 7.60 9.67
C ARG A 42 -5.76 8.82 9.55
N ASP A 43 -5.45 9.73 8.64
CA ASP A 43 -6.31 10.90 8.41
C ASP A 43 -7.73 10.48 7.98
N LEU A 44 -7.85 9.42 7.15
CA LEU A 44 -9.15 8.86 6.76
C LEU A 44 -9.90 8.30 7.98
N ARG A 45 -9.23 7.48 8.82
CA ARG A 45 -9.79 6.95 10.07
C ARG A 45 -10.36 8.08 10.93
N ASP A 46 -9.58 9.14 11.13
CA ASP A 46 -9.96 10.26 12.00
C ASP A 46 -11.19 10.99 11.45
N ARG A 47 -11.30 11.13 10.12
CA ARG A 47 -12.48 11.73 9.44
C ARG A 47 -13.72 10.83 9.48
N LEU A 48 -13.53 9.53 9.61
CA LEU A 48 -14.60 8.54 9.72
C LEU A 48 -15.01 8.23 11.17
N GLY A 49 -14.59 9.05 12.14
CA GLY A 49 -14.97 8.87 13.55
C GLY A 49 -14.07 7.97 14.37
N GLY A 50 -12.84 7.71 13.90
CA GLY A 50 -11.80 7.04 14.68
C GLY A 50 -11.60 5.56 14.37
N GLN A 51 -12.30 5.00 13.38
CA GLN A 51 -12.14 3.61 12.95
C GLN A 51 -12.11 3.50 11.42
N LEU A 52 -11.33 2.52 10.91
CA LEU A 52 -11.45 2.05 9.54
C LEU A 52 -12.23 0.73 9.55
N ASP A 53 -13.41 0.75 8.99
CA ASP A 53 -14.27 -0.42 8.83
C ASP A 53 -14.57 -0.64 7.35
N ALA A 54 -14.19 -1.82 6.83
CA ALA A 54 -14.37 -2.13 5.41
C ALA A 54 -15.85 -2.14 5.02
N GLY A 55 -16.72 -2.64 5.90
CA GLY A 55 -18.18 -2.69 5.66
C GLY A 55 -18.78 -1.29 5.59
N ALA A 56 -18.42 -0.42 6.53
CA ALA A 56 -18.89 0.96 6.56
C ALA A 56 -18.44 1.75 5.31
N ILE A 57 -17.16 1.63 4.93
CA ILE A 57 -16.61 2.31 3.73
C ILE A 57 -17.26 1.74 2.46
N ALA A 58 -17.44 0.42 2.36
CA ALA A 58 -18.05 -0.24 1.22
C ALA A 58 -19.51 0.20 1.00
N ALA A 59 -20.25 0.45 2.08
CA ALA A 59 -21.66 0.84 2.07
C ALA A 59 -21.90 2.37 1.98
N MET A 60 -20.86 3.18 2.15
CA MET A 60 -20.95 4.64 2.15
C MET A 60 -21.40 5.17 0.77
N ASP A 61 -22.14 6.26 0.75
CA ASP A 61 -22.41 6.98 -0.51
C ASP A 61 -21.11 7.41 -1.18
N PRO A 62 -20.91 7.12 -2.48
CA PRO A 62 -19.67 7.47 -3.18
C PRO A 62 -19.34 8.97 -3.17
N GLY A 63 -20.36 9.84 -3.19
CA GLY A 63 -20.20 11.29 -3.11
C GLY A 63 -19.70 11.72 -1.73
N GLU A 64 -20.31 11.18 -0.67
CA GLU A 64 -19.89 11.45 0.71
C GLU A 64 -18.43 11.00 0.94
N LEU A 65 -18.05 9.80 0.48
CA LEU A 65 -16.68 9.34 0.58
C LEU A 65 -15.70 10.23 -0.20
N ALA A 66 -16.09 10.68 -1.40
CA ALA A 66 -15.28 11.60 -2.20
C ALA A 66 -15.10 12.96 -1.49
N GLU A 67 -16.10 13.46 -0.79
CA GLU A 67 -16.02 14.67 0.04
C GLU A 67 -15.04 14.48 1.20
N VAL A 68 -15.11 13.34 1.90
CA VAL A 68 -14.15 12.98 2.97
C VAL A 68 -12.71 12.98 2.44
N PHE A 69 -12.46 12.44 1.25
CA PHE A 69 -11.14 12.44 0.63
C PHE A 69 -10.67 13.83 0.22
N SER A 70 -11.60 14.72 -0.13
CA SER A 70 -11.34 16.08 -0.64
C SER A 70 -11.14 17.11 0.47
N GLN A 71 -11.56 16.84 1.70
CA GLN A 71 -11.34 17.73 2.84
C GLN A 71 -9.87 18.10 2.96
N ARG A 72 -9.58 19.38 3.23
CA ARG A 72 -8.19 19.85 3.30
C ARG A 72 -7.55 19.53 4.64
N PRO A 73 -6.29 19.05 4.62
CA PRO A 73 -5.46 18.67 3.45
C PRO A 73 -6.01 17.40 2.77
N ALA A 74 -6.22 17.43 1.44
CA ALA A 74 -6.79 16.30 0.71
C ALA A 74 -5.95 15.01 0.89
N LEU A 75 -6.63 13.86 1.01
CA LEU A 75 -5.96 12.58 1.24
C LEU A 75 -5.10 12.15 0.05
N HIS A 76 -5.46 12.59 -1.14
CA HIS A 76 -4.71 12.30 -2.37
C HIS A 76 -4.83 13.45 -3.37
N ARG A 77 -3.89 13.54 -4.34
CA ARG A 77 -3.92 14.53 -5.43
C ARG A 77 -5.20 14.41 -6.29
N PHE A 78 -5.73 13.19 -6.43
CA PHE A 78 -6.97 12.88 -7.14
C PHE A 78 -7.98 12.25 -6.16
N PRO A 79 -8.62 13.05 -5.30
CA PRO A 79 -9.36 12.53 -4.15
C PRO A 79 -10.56 11.67 -4.56
N ALA A 80 -11.42 12.15 -5.45
CA ALA A 80 -12.62 11.41 -5.87
C ALA A 80 -12.31 10.05 -6.52
N SER A 81 -11.33 10.02 -7.44
CA SER A 81 -10.91 8.76 -8.09
C SER A 81 -10.34 7.76 -7.09
N ASN A 82 -9.58 8.23 -6.09
CA ASN A 82 -9.00 7.33 -5.09
C ASN A 82 -10.00 6.95 -4.01
N ALA A 83 -10.96 7.79 -3.68
CA ALA A 83 -12.11 7.41 -2.85
C ALA A 83 -12.86 6.22 -3.46
N GLY A 84 -13.21 6.29 -4.74
CA GLY A 84 -13.87 5.19 -5.44
C GLY A 84 -13.02 3.90 -5.46
N ARG A 85 -11.70 4.03 -5.62
CA ARG A 85 -10.79 2.86 -5.59
C ARG A 85 -10.68 2.24 -4.21
N VAL A 86 -10.63 3.04 -3.16
CA VAL A 86 -10.65 2.55 -1.77
C VAL A 86 -12.00 1.91 -1.45
N GLN A 87 -13.11 2.48 -1.91
CA GLN A 87 -14.41 1.85 -1.75
C GLN A 87 -14.51 0.48 -2.43
N GLN A 88 -14.04 0.37 -3.67
CA GLN A 88 -13.96 -0.93 -4.38
C GLN A 88 -13.07 -1.93 -3.64
N LEU A 89 -11.93 -1.50 -3.08
CA LEU A 89 -11.11 -2.35 -2.22
C LEU A 89 -11.92 -2.88 -1.05
N CYS A 90 -12.62 -2.01 -0.33
CA CYS A 90 -13.44 -2.40 0.82
C CYS A 90 -14.58 -3.34 0.43
N GLN A 91 -15.23 -3.12 -0.72
CA GLN A 91 -16.25 -4.03 -1.26
C GLN A 91 -15.70 -5.44 -1.48
N ILE A 92 -14.51 -5.59 -2.05
CA ILE A 92 -13.84 -6.88 -2.22
C ILE A 92 -13.47 -7.49 -0.87
N ILE A 93 -12.94 -6.70 0.07
CA ILE A 93 -12.63 -7.19 1.41
C ILE A 93 -13.89 -7.73 2.11
N VAL A 94 -15.03 -7.09 1.94
CA VAL A 94 -16.31 -7.56 2.49
C VAL A 94 -16.78 -8.83 1.79
N SER A 95 -16.81 -8.84 0.45
CA SER A 95 -17.38 -9.97 -0.32
C SER A 95 -16.53 -11.23 -0.27
N ASP A 96 -15.21 -11.09 -0.39
CA ASP A 96 -14.31 -12.22 -0.62
C ASP A 96 -13.55 -12.63 0.64
N TYR A 97 -13.45 -11.72 1.63
CA TYR A 97 -12.67 -11.91 2.86
C TYR A 97 -13.47 -11.65 4.14
N GLY A 98 -14.80 -11.59 4.06
CA GLY A 98 -15.66 -11.44 5.23
C GLY A 98 -15.48 -10.16 6.02
N GLY A 99 -14.94 -9.10 5.41
CA GLY A 99 -14.65 -7.82 6.06
C GLY A 99 -13.26 -7.75 6.71
N ASP A 100 -12.52 -8.86 6.75
CA ASP A 100 -11.18 -8.92 7.36
C ASP A 100 -10.07 -8.78 6.31
N ALA A 101 -9.39 -7.65 6.31
CA ALA A 101 -8.32 -7.36 5.38
C ALA A 101 -7.08 -8.27 5.58
N ALA A 102 -6.81 -8.76 6.81
CA ALA A 102 -5.70 -9.68 7.07
C ALA A 102 -5.89 -11.02 6.35
N SER A 103 -7.12 -11.46 6.15
CA SER A 103 -7.47 -12.69 5.46
C SER A 103 -6.98 -12.75 4.01
N VAL A 104 -6.63 -11.60 3.39
CA VAL A 104 -5.98 -11.56 2.07
C VAL A 104 -4.68 -12.36 2.08
N TRP A 105 -3.88 -12.24 3.13
CA TRP A 105 -2.56 -12.90 3.23
C TRP A 105 -2.50 -14.04 4.23
N GLU A 106 -3.25 -14.00 5.32
CA GLU A 106 -3.22 -15.06 6.34
C GLU A 106 -3.75 -16.39 5.81
N GLY A 107 -4.73 -16.35 4.90
CA GLY A 107 -5.26 -17.54 4.23
C GLY A 107 -4.49 -17.97 2.98
N ALA A 108 -3.35 -17.37 2.65
CA ALA A 108 -2.60 -17.71 1.45
C ALA A 108 -1.82 -19.03 1.62
N SER A 109 -2.08 -20.01 0.74
CA SER A 109 -1.44 -21.33 0.78
C SER A 109 0.00 -21.35 0.27
N SER A 110 0.39 -20.35 -0.53
CA SER A 110 1.72 -20.19 -1.12
C SER A 110 1.99 -18.75 -1.52
N GLY A 111 3.24 -18.43 -1.87
CA GLY A 111 3.60 -17.12 -2.43
C GLY A 111 2.87 -16.82 -3.73
N THR A 112 2.65 -17.81 -4.58
CA THR A 112 1.88 -17.67 -5.83
C THR A 112 0.42 -17.34 -5.54
N ASP A 113 -0.20 -18.01 -4.56
CA ASP A 113 -1.56 -17.72 -4.14
C ASP A 113 -1.66 -16.32 -3.53
N LEU A 114 -0.73 -15.94 -2.66
CA LEU A 114 -0.64 -14.59 -2.09
C LEU A 114 -0.55 -13.52 -3.19
N LEU A 115 0.36 -13.69 -4.15
CA LEU A 115 0.53 -12.74 -5.26
C LEU A 115 -0.76 -12.64 -6.09
N ARG A 116 -1.43 -13.75 -6.37
CA ARG A 116 -2.70 -13.80 -7.09
C ARG A 116 -3.79 -13.01 -6.36
N ARG A 117 -3.95 -13.23 -5.04
CA ARG A 117 -4.93 -12.53 -4.20
C ARG A 117 -4.68 -11.03 -4.19
N VAL A 118 -3.44 -10.61 -3.98
CA VAL A 118 -3.07 -9.18 -3.98
C VAL A 118 -3.30 -8.54 -5.34
N ARG A 119 -2.97 -9.22 -6.44
CA ARG A 119 -3.22 -8.71 -7.80
C ARG A 119 -4.69 -8.53 -8.15
N ALA A 120 -5.59 -9.26 -7.50
CA ALA A 120 -7.02 -9.11 -7.68
C ALA A 120 -7.59 -7.85 -7.02
N LEU A 121 -6.83 -7.20 -6.13
CA LEU A 121 -7.27 -5.98 -5.45
C LEU A 121 -7.14 -4.74 -6.34
N PRO A 122 -8.07 -3.77 -6.23
CA PRO A 122 -8.02 -2.52 -6.97
C PRO A 122 -6.73 -1.75 -6.70
N GLY A 123 -6.09 -1.26 -7.75
CA GLY A 123 -4.86 -0.48 -7.64
C GLY A 123 -3.58 -1.30 -7.49
N PHE A 124 -3.66 -2.64 -7.45
CA PHE A 124 -2.51 -3.53 -7.41
C PHE A 124 -2.23 -4.13 -8.78
N GLY A 125 -1.51 -3.39 -9.63
CA GLY A 125 -0.87 -3.97 -10.80
C GLY A 125 0.26 -4.93 -10.43
N GLU A 126 0.81 -5.66 -11.41
CA GLU A 126 1.82 -6.70 -11.16
C GLU A 126 3.00 -6.22 -10.31
N GLN A 127 3.59 -5.07 -10.64
CA GLN A 127 4.75 -4.55 -9.90
C GLN A 127 4.38 -4.19 -8.45
N LYS A 128 3.26 -3.48 -8.24
CA LYS A 128 2.80 -3.09 -6.88
C LYS A 128 2.44 -4.32 -6.04
N ALA A 129 1.84 -5.33 -6.63
CA ALA A 129 1.54 -6.58 -5.94
C ALA A 129 2.82 -7.31 -5.50
N LYS A 130 3.84 -7.40 -6.35
CA LYS A 130 5.16 -7.94 -5.99
C LYS A 130 5.82 -7.14 -4.85
N ILE A 131 5.75 -5.82 -4.92
CA ILE A 131 6.27 -4.95 -3.85
C ILE A 131 5.53 -5.20 -2.54
N PHE A 132 4.21 -5.35 -2.58
CA PHE A 132 3.42 -5.60 -1.37
C PHE A 132 3.70 -6.98 -0.77
N VAL A 133 3.81 -8.02 -1.58
CA VAL A 133 4.24 -9.36 -1.12
C VAL A 133 5.63 -9.29 -0.48
N ALA A 134 6.56 -8.54 -1.06
CA ALA A 134 7.88 -8.32 -0.49
C ALA A 134 7.82 -7.57 0.85
N LEU A 135 6.98 -6.54 0.96
CA LEU A 135 6.75 -5.79 2.22
C LEU A 135 6.23 -6.71 3.32
N LEU A 136 5.20 -7.49 3.03
CA LEU A 136 4.63 -8.47 3.95
C LEU A 136 5.68 -9.46 4.45
N GLY A 137 6.47 -10.03 3.53
CA GLY A 137 7.50 -11.02 3.88
C GLY A 137 8.69 -10.45 4.63
N LYS A 138 9.16 -9.26 4.25
CA LYS A 138 10.35 -8.63 4.84
C LYS A 138 10.06 -8.01 6.21
N GLN A 139 8.92 -7.33 6.36
CA GLN A 139 8.65 -6.49 7.53
C GLN A 139 7.55 -7.02 8.44
N LEU A 140 6.57 -7.76 7.92
CA LEU A 140 5.43 -8.25 8.71
C LEU A 140 5.47 -9.77 8.96
N GLY A 141 6.50 -10.47 8.48
CA GLY A 141 6.69 -11.89 8.76
C GLY A 141 5.74 -12.83 8.00
N VAL A 142 4.97 -12.34 7.04
CA VAL A 142 4.08 -13.14 6.19
C VAL A 142 4.90 -13.81 5.09
N ARG A 143 5.24 -15.11 5.29
CA ARG A 143 6.22 -15.82 4.46
C ARG A 143 5.70 -17.18 3.98
N PRO A 144 4.60 -17.22 3.21
CA PRO A 144 4.16 -18.48 2.61
C PRO A 144 5.23 -19.00 1.64
N SER A 145 5.26 -20.32 1.43
CA SER A 145 6.27 -20.95 0.57
C SER A 145 6.39 -20.27 -0.79
N GLY A 146 7.60 -19.92 -1.21
CA GLY A 146 7.88 -19.26 -2.49
C GLY A 146 7.61 -17.75 -2.55
N TRP A 147 7.31 -17.10 -1.42
CA TRP A 147 7.01 -15.65 -1.41
C TRP A 147 8.14 -14.78 -1.98
N GLN A 148 9.41 -15.12 -1.71
CA GLN A 148 10.55 -14.37 -2.23
C GLN A 148 10.65 -14.47 -3.75
N GLU A 149 10.45 -15.67 -4.29
CA GLU A 149 10.57 -15.93 -5.72
C GLU A 149 9.52 -15.16 -6.52
N VAL A 150 8.25 -15.21 -6.08
CA VAL A 150 7.16 -14.51 -6.79
C VAL A 150 7.24 -13.00 -6.67
N SER A 151 7.92 -12.47 -5.65
CA SER A 151 8.08 -11.03 -5.42
C SER A 151 9.39 -10.45 -5.97
N LYS A 152 10.21 -11.25 -6.66
CA LYS A 152 11.44 -10.74 -7.30
C LYS A 152 11.16 -9.59 -8.26
N PRO A 153 12.09 -8.60 -8.30
CA PRO A 153 13.34 -8.48 -7.52
C PRO A 153 13.16 -7.89 -6.11
N PHE A 154 11.94 -7.50 -5.71
CA PHE A 154 11.65 -6.76 -4.48
C PHE A 154 11.78 -7.64 -3.22
N GLY A 155 11.61 -8.96 -3.35
CA GLY A 155 11.76 -9.94 -2.26
C GLY A 155 13.22 -10.26 -1.90
N ASP A 156 14.17 -9.88 -2.74
CA ASP A 156 15.58 -10.18 -2.52
C ASP A 156 16.15 -9.45 -1.30
N LYS A 157 17.07 -10.08 -0.58
CA LYS A 157 17.69 -9.49 0.60
C LYS A 157 18.70 -8.41 0.21
N GLY A 158 18.82 -7.38 1.05
CA GLY A 158 19.82 -6.32 0.87
C GLY A 158 19.53 -5.35 -0.29
N THR A 159 18.33 -5.41 -0.87
CA THR A 159 17.91 -4.48 -1.91
C THR A 159 17.39 -3.17 -1.30
N HIS A 160 17.34 -2.13 -2.15
CA HIS A 160 16.76 -0.82 -1.83
C HIS A 160 15.85 -0.36 -2.96
N TYR A 161 14.95 -1.24 -3.43
CA TYR A 161 14.18 -1.03 -4.65
C TYR A 161 12.80 -0.43 -4.41
N SER A 162 12.22 -0.63 -3.22
CA SER A 162 10.82 -0.29 -2.97
C SER A 162 10.54 0.01 -1.50
N VAL A 163 9.28 0.29 -1.20
CA VAL A 163 8.78 0.46 0.18
C VAL A 163 9.02 -0.77 1.06
N ALA A 164 9.16 -1.96 0.46
CA ALA A 164 9.50 -3.18 1.18
C ALA A 164 10.86 -3.12 1.91
N ASP A 165 11.74 -2.22 1.48
CA ASP A 165 13.10 -2.05 1.99
C ASP A 165 13.24 -0.87 2.96
N ILE A 166 12.16 -0.12 3.22
CA ILE A 166 12.19 1.09 4.05
C ILE A 166 11.88 0.71 5.49
N THR A 167 12.91 0.69 6.33
CA THR A 167 12.83 0.37 7.77
C THR A 167 13.38 1.49 8.66
N SER A 168 13.94 2.54 8.03
CA SER A 168 14.55 3.68 8.72
C SER A 168 14.70 4.86 7.76
N LYS A 169 15.06 6.03 8.30
CA LYS A 169 15.42 7.22 7.49
C LYS A 169 16.55 6.92 6.51
N GLU A 170 17.54 6.14 6.92
CA GLU A 170 18.68 5.79 6.07
C GLU A 170 18.23 4.93 4.88
N SER A 171 17.45 3.85 5.12
CA SER A 171 16.94 3.00 4.05
C SER A 171 15.99 3.75 3.12
N LEU A 172 15.18 4.69 3.63
CA LEU A 172 14.36 5.58 2.81
C LEU A 172 15.21 6.40 1.83
N LEU A 173 16.34 6.97 2.30
CA LEU A 173 17.24 7.74 1.43
C LEU A 173 17.87 6.86 0.35
N ARG A 174 18.26 5.62 0.68
CA ARG A 174 18.79 4.64 -0.29
C ARG A 174 17.75 4.27 -1.35
N VAL A 175 16.51 4.01 -0.96
CA VAL A 175 15.42 3.73 -1.91
C VAL A 175 15.15 4.94 -2.82
N ARG A 176 15.19 6.15 -2.29
CA ARG A 176 15.03 7.38 -3.09
C ARG A 176 16.16 7.57 -4.09
N ALA A 177 17.40 7.35 -3.68
CA ALA A 177 18.56 7.42 -4.57
C ALA A 177 18.43 6.43 -5.73
N HIS A 178 18.12 5.17 -5.43
CA HIS A 178 17.91 4.15 -6.45
C HIS A 178 16.78 4.49 -7.43
N LYS A 179 15.64 4.98 -6.95
CA LYS A 179 14.53 5.43 -7.82
C LYS A 179 14.94 6.61 -8.72
N ALA A 180 15.77 7.53 -8.21
CA ALA A 180 16.29 8.66 -8.99
C ALA A 180 17.23 8.18 -10.10
N GLU A 181 18.12 7.23 -9.82
CA GLU A 181 19.01 6.61 -10.80
C GLU A 181 18.25 5.92 -11.94
N ILE A 182 17.24 5.11 -11.62
CA ILE A 182 16.38 4.46 -12.60
C ILE A 182 15.69 5.50 -13.49
N LYS A 183 15.14 6.56 -12.89
CA LYS A 183 14.45 7.62 -13.63
C LYS A 183 15.41 8.38 -14.55
N ALA A 184 16.63 8.67 -14.10
CA ALA A 184 17.66 9.31 -14.90
C ALA A 184 18.09 8.43 -16.09
N ALA A 185 18.31 7.13 -15.85
CA ALA A 185 18.66 6.18 -16.89
C ALA A 185 17.55 6.02 -17.95
N ALA A 186 16.29 5.98 -17.53
CA ALA A 186 15.15 5.92 -18.43
C ALA A 186 15.03 7.20 -19.30
N LYS A 187 15.26 8.38 -18.70
CA LYS A 187 15.27 9.66 -19.43
C LYS A 187 16.40 9.74 -20.45
N ALA A 188 17.60 9.26 -20.08
CA ALA A 188 18.74 9.24 -21.00
C ALA A 188 18.47 8.35 -22.22
N LYS A 189 17.89 7.16 -22.03
CA LYS A 189 17.49 6.26 -23.14
C LYS A 189 16.43 6.87 -24.05
N ALA A 190 15.45 7.59 -23.49
CA ALA A 190 14.41 8.24 -24.29
C ALA A 190 14.92 9.44 -25.09
N SER A 191 16.06 10.03 -24.71
CA SER A 191 16.69 11.17 -25.41
C SER A 191 17.62 10.72 -26.54
N THR A 192 17.94 9.43 -26.62
CA THR A 192 18.85 8.83 -27.63
C THR A 192 18.12 7.99 -28.70
N ALA A 193 16.79 7.86 -28.58
CA ALA A 193 15.89 7.22 -29.55
C ALA A 193 15.06 8.24 -30.32
#